data_e6f622e0d2a6b86a7dc83ae94425c602
#
_entry.id   e6f622e0d2a6b86a7dc83ae94425c602
#
_cell.length_a   1.000
_cell.length_b   1.000
_cell.length_c   1.000
_cell.angle_alpha   90.00
_cell.angle_beta   90.00
_cell.angle_gamma   90.00
#
_symmetry.space_group_name_H-M   'P 1'
#
loop_
_entity.id
_entity.type
_entity.pdbx_description
1 polymer ?
#
loop_
_entity_poly.entity_id
_entity_poly.type
_entity_poly.pdbx_seq_one_letter_code
_entity_poly.pdbx_strand_id
1 'polypeptide(L)'
;MGIRNLNKYLKKNCKKSINNVHLSELGNKTIIIDTSIYLYRFITEGALMENIYQMITILLKYNIEPIFVFDGKPPIEKNGTIIQRKNEREIAREQFKELEQKMSNNMDITEKKSLLKEMNIL
;
A
#
# COMPACT_ATOMS: atom_id res chain seq x y z
N MET A 1 6.38 8.15 6.54
CA MET A 1 7.68 8.42 5.88
C MET A 1 8.47 7.13 5.85
N GLY A 2 8.81 6.63 4.68
CA GLY A 2 9.70 5.47 4.53
C GLY A 2 11.07 5.95 4.06
N ILE A 3 12.12 5.20 4.41
CA ILE A 3 13.48 5.48 3.89
C ILE A 3 13.52 4.96 2.45
N ARG A 4 13.76 5.87 1.50
CA ARG A 4 13.85 5.52 0.08
C ARG A 4 14.95 4.48 -0.14
N ASN A 5 14.61 3.40 -0.86
CA ASN A 5 15.53 2.31 -1.18
C ASN A 5 16.06 1.49 0.03
N LEU A 6 15.48 1.62 1.24
CA LEU A 6 15.93 0.86 2.40
C LEU A 6 15.96 -0.65 2.14
N ASN A 7 14.88 -1.22 1.61
CA ASN A 7 14.80 -2.65 1.31
C ASN A 7 15.89 -3.11 0.32
N LYS A 8 16.18 -2.28 -0.69
CA LYS A 8 17.26 -2.57 -1.66
C LYS A 8 18.64 -2.55 -0.99
N TYR A 9 18.85 -1.57 -0.10
CA TYR A 9 20.07 -1.45 0.69
C TYR A 9 20.27 -2.65 1.61
N LEU A 10 19.24 -3.02 2.38
CA LEU A 10 19.28 -4.16 3.30
C LEU A 10 19.53 -5.47 2.56
N LYS A 11 18.82 -5.74 1.47
CA LYS A 11 19.04 -6.94 0.63
C LYS A 11 20.45 -7.03 0.05
N LYS A 12 21.07 -5.88 -0.24
CA LYS A 12 22.45 -5.86 -0.76
C LYS A 12 23.50 -6.07 0.32
N ASN A 13 23.36 -5.39 1.46
CA ASN A 13 24.39 -5.32 2.48
C ASN A 13 24.21 -6.28 3.67
N CYS A 14 22.98 -6.74 3.91
CA CYS A 14 22.62 -7.57 5.07
C CYS A 14 22.10 -8.96 4.65
N LYS A 15 22.58 -9.50 3.54
CA LYS A 15 22.12 -10.80 3.01
C LYS A 15 22.15 -11.94 4.02
N LYS A 16 23.17 -11.98 4.86
CA LYS A 16 23.34 -13.04 5.89
C LYS A 16 22.34 -12.92 7.05
N SER A 17 21.75 -11.75 7.24
CA SER A 17 20.80 -11.46 8.33
C SER A 17 19.33 -11.51 7.88
N ILE A 18 19.09 -11.74 6.58
CA ILE A 18 17.75 -11.84 6.01
C ILE A 18 17.48 -13.30 5.67
N ASN A 19 16.63 -13.93 6.47
CA ASN A 19 16.23 -15.31 6.28
C ASN A 19 14.76 -15.40 5.92
N ASN A 20 14.39 -16.35 5.08
CA ASN A 20 13.01 -16.74 4.88
C ASN A 20 12.67 -17.79 5.93
N VAL A 21 11.75 -17.46 6.82
CA VAL A 21 11.28 -18.36 7.87
C VAL A 21 9.82 -18.70 7.64
N HIS A 22 9.40 -19.89 8.03
CA HIS A 22 8.00 -20.25 8.02
C HIS A 22 7.27 -19.55 9.16
N LEU A 23 6.00 -19.20 8.96
CA LEU A 23 5.21 -18.44 9.94
C LEU A 23 5.09 -19.18 11.28
N SER A 24 5.11 -20.51 11.29
CA SER A 24 5.09 -21.33 12.51
C SER A 24 6.28 -21.07 13.46
N GLU A 25 7.41 -20.56 12.96
CA GLU A 25 8.56 -20.21 13.81
C GLU A 25 8.29 -18.96 14.68
N LEU A 26 7.26 -18.21 14.35
CA LEU A 26 6.78 -17.08 15.12
C LEU A 26 5.67 -17.45 16.11
N GLY A 27 5.36 -18.74 16.24
CA GLY A 27 4.36 -19.24 17.19
C GLY A 27 4.68 -18.84 18.63
N ASN A 28 3.65 -18.57 19.42
CA ASN A 28 3.73 -18.08 20.81
C ASN A 28 4.41 -16.70 20.93
N LYS A 29 4.47 -15.92 19.84
CA LYS A 29 5.02 -14.56 19.86
C LYS A 29 3.92 -13.54 19.63
N THR A 30 4.10 -12.36 20.19
CA THR A 30 3.29 -11.19 19.92
C THR A 30 3.91 -10.42 18.77
N ILE A 31 3.13 -10.11 17.73
CA ILE A 31 3.56 -9.35 16.56
C ILE A 31 2.81 -8.03 16.48
N ILE A 32 3.54 -6.93 16.38
CA ILE A 32 2.96 -5.60 16.18
C ILE A 32 2.79 -5.37 14.67
N ILE A 33 1.58 -4.99 14.27
CA ILE A 33 1.18 -4.78 12.88
C ILE A 33 0.79 -3.31 12.67
N ASP A 34 1.52 -2.61 11.78
CA ASP A 34 1.08 -1.31 11.25
C ASP A 34 -0.14 -1.54 10.35
N THR A 35 -1.32 -1.21 10.87
CA THR A 35 -2.60 -1.54 10.24
C THR A 35 -2.85 -0.72 8.98
N SER A 36 -2.35 0.50 8.92
CA SER A 36 -2.62 1.44 7.83
C SER A 36 -2.20 0.90 6.47
N ILE A 37 -1.06 0.21 6.39
CA ILE A 37 -0.55 -0.39 5.13
C ILE A 37 -1.53 -1.42 4.59
N TYR A 38 -2.05 -2.30 5.47
CA TYR A 38 -2.98 -3.36 5.08
C TYR A 38 -4.36 -2.81 4.75
N LEU A 39 -4.86 -1.81 5.51
CA LEU A 39 -6.15 -1.17 5.22
C LEU A 39 -6.18 -0.57 3.82
N TYR A 40 -5.17 0.21 3.46
CA TYR A 40 -5.10 0.81 2.11
C TYR A 40 -5.08 -0.26 1.01
N ARG A 41 -4.30 -1.30 1.19
CA ARG A 41 -4.22 -2.39 0.23
C ARG A 41 -5.55 -3.12 0.08
N PHE A 42 -6.16 -3.54 1.18
CA PHE A 42 -7.39 -4.34 1.18
C PHE A 42 -8.61 -3.54 0.68
N ILE A 43 -8.64 -2.22 0.93
CA ILE A 43 -9.64 -1.32 0.35
C ILE A 43 -9.48 -1.25 -1.17
N THR A 44 -8.25 -1.12 -1.66
CA THR A 44 -7.97 -1.08 -3.11
C THR A 44 -8.34 -2.40 -3.79
N GLU A 45 -8.16 -3.52 -3.12
CA GLU A 45 -8.56 -4.86 -3.58
C GLU A 45 -10.08 -5.09 -3.50
N GLY A 46 -10.85 -4.19 -2.85
CA GLY A 46 -12.30 -4.32 -2.68
C GLY A 46 -12.75 -5.42 -1.71
N ALA A 47 -11.82 -5.99 -0.93
CA ALA A 47 -12.05 -7.16 -0.06
C ALA A 47 -11.51 -6.91 1.37
N LEU A 48 -11.85 -5.74 1.94
CA LEU A 48 -11.31 -5.31 3.24
C LEU A 48 -11.60 -6.31 4.36
N MET A 49 -12.86 -6.68 4.54
CA MET A 49 -13.28 -7.53 5.66
C MET A 49 -12.75 -8.96 5.51
N GLU A 50 -12.84 -9.50 4.32
CA GLU A 50 -12.37 -10.85 3.99
C GLU A 50 -10.87 -10.98 4.21
N ASN A 51 -10.08 -10.02 3.73
CA ASN A 51 -8.64 -10.04 3.85
C ASN A 51 -8.17 -9.83 5.30
N ILE A 52 -8.83 -8.95 6.06
CA ILE A 52 -8.54 -8.80 7.50
C ILE A 52 -8.88 -10.09 8.25
N TYR A 53 -10.05 -10.67 8.01
CA TYR A 53 -10.45 -11.91 8.65
C TYR A 53 -9.46 -13.04 8.33
N GLN A 54 -9.08 -13.19 7.07
CA GLN A 54 -8.12 -14.19 6.64
C GLN A 54 -6.75 -13.98 7.31
N MET A 55 -6.26 -12.74 7.36
CA MET A 55 -4.99 -12.41 7.99
C MET A 55 -4.99 -12.78 9.48
N ILE A 56 -6.03 -12.39 10.23
CA ILE A 56 -6.18 -12.71 11.64
C ILE A 56 -6.25 -14.22 11.84
N THR A 57 -7.06 -14.93 11.05
CA THR A 57 -7.23 -16.37 11.15
C THR A 57 -5.91 -17.11 10.93
N ILE A 58 -5.10 -16.70 9.97
CA ILE A 58 -3.79 -17.29 9.71
C ILE A 58 -2.85 -17.07 10.89
N LEU A 59 -2.80 -15.87 11.46
CA LEU A 59 -1.94 -15.58 12.62
C LEU A 59 -2.35 -16.42 13.83
N LEU A 60 -3.65 -16.46 14.14
CA LEU A 60 -4.17 -17.26 15.25
C LEU A 60 -3.94 -18.77 15.05
N LYS A 61 -4.05 -19.28 13.80
CA LYS A 61 -3.75 -20.67 13.48
C LYS A 61 -2.35 -21.09 13.86
N TYR A 62 -1.38 -20.19 13.76
CA TYR A 62 0.00 -20.41 14.17
C TYR A 62 0.30 -20.00 15.60
N ASN A 63 -0.75 -19.73 16.40
CA ASN A 63 -0.62 -19.27 17.78
C ASN A 63 0.21 -17.99 17.91
N ILE A 64 0.02 -17.05 16.99
CA ILE A 64 0.66 -15.74 16.99
C ILE A 64 -0.38 -14.74 17.48
N GLU A 65 0.01 -13.89 18.44
CA GLU A 65 -0.83 -12.82 18.97
C GLU A 65 -0.60 -11.51 18.19
N PRO A 66 -1.55 -11.07 17.34
CA PRO A 66 -1.40 -9.82 16.60
C PRO A 66 -1.84 -8.62 17.44
N ILE A 67 -1.02 -7.59 17.51
CA ILE A 67 -1.37 -6.25 18.01
C ILE A 67 -1.46 -5.29 16.83
N PHE A 68 -2.66 -4.81 16.55
CA PHE A 68 -2.91 -3.86 15.48
C PHE A 68 -2.73 -2.43 15.96
N VAL A 69 -1.81 -1.69 15.35
CA VAL A 69 -1.56 -0.29 15.64
C VAL A 69 -2.16 0.55 14.51
N PHE A 70 -3.03 1.48 14.86
CA PHE A 70 -3.66 2.42 13.93
C PHE A 70 -2.99 3.78 14.01
N ASP A 71 -2.88 4.46 12.88
CA ASP A 71 -2.39 5.82 12.84
C ASP A 71 -3.30 6.75 13.65
N GLY A 72 -2.69 7.50 14.58
CA GLY A 72 -3.33 8.59 15.31
C GLY A 72 -3.26 9.93 14.56
N LYS A 73 -3.49 11.03 15.29
CA LYS A 73 -3.29 12.36 14.74
C LYS A 73 -1.83 12.55 14.33
N PRO A 74 -1.56 13.01 13.10
CA PRO A 74 -0.19 13.21 12.65
C PRO A 74 0.50 14.30 13.48
N PRO A 75 1.78 14.13 13.83
CA PRO A 75 2.55 15.17 14.49
C PRO A 75 2.74 16.38 13.56
N ILE A 76 2.91 17.55 14.17
CA ILE A 76 2.97 18.86 13.46
C ILE A 76 4.07 18.86 12.37
N GLU A 77 5.18 18.19 12.64
CA GLU A 77 6.32 18.09 11.71
C GLU A 77 5.99 17.34 10.40
N LYS A 78 4.93 16.53 10.41
CA LYS A 78 4.46 15.80 9.22
C LYS A 78 3.48 16.58 8.36
N ASN A 79 3.00 17.73 8.81
CA ASN A 79 1.98 18.52 8.09
C ASN A 79 2.43 18.90 6.68
N GLY A 80 3.67 19.31 6.49
CA GLY A 80 4.22 19.62 5.16
C GLY A 80 4.13 18.44 4.20
N THR A 81 4.50 17.24 4.64
CA THR A 81 4.44 16.01 3.82
C THR A 81 3.00 15.60 3.51
N ILE A 82 2.06 15.86 4.43
CA ILE A 82 0.64 15.55 4.23
C ILE A 82 0.03 16.48 3.19
N ILE A 83 0.32 17.78 3.28
CA ILE A 83 -0.13 18.79 2.31
C ILE A 83 0.42 18.45 0.92
N GLN A 84 1.72 18.15 0.81
CA GLN A 84 2.32 17.75 -0.45
C GLN A 84 1.62 16.54 -1.08
N ARG A 85 1.40 15.48 -0.31
CA ARG A 85 0.69 14.28 -0.81
C ARG A 85 -0.77 14.56 -1.19
N LYS A 86 -1.42 15.49 -0.50
CA LYS A 86 -2.78 15.91 -0.85
C LYS A 86 -2.78 16.61 -2.21
N ASN A 87 -1.87 17.54 -2.41
CA ASN A 87 -1.71 18.26 -3.68
C ASN A 87 -1.36 17.30 -4.84
N GLU A 88 -0.43 16.36 -4.62
CA GLU A 88 -0.09 15.34 -5.62
C GLU A 88 -1.30 14.48 -6.02
N ARG A 89 -2.15 14.11 -5.05
CA ARG A 89 -3.40 13.36 -5.34
C ARG A 89 -4.43 14.20 -6.08
N GLU A 90 -4.54 15.49 -5.79
CA GLU A 90 -5.46 16.40 -6.49
C GLU A 90 -5.02 16.56 -7.94
N ILE A 91 -3.73 16.79 -8.19
CA ILE A 91 -3.15 16.88 -9.54
C ILE A 91 -3.40 15.55 -10.31
N ALA A 92 -3.12 14.41 -9.69
CA ALA A 92 -3.37 13.12 -10.34
C ALA A 92 -4.85 12.89 -10.66
N ARG A 93 -5.78 13.34 -9.79
CA ARG A 93 -7.22 13.27 -10.06
C ARG A 93 -7.66 14.17 -11.21
N GLU A 94 -7.09 15.36 -11.31
CA GLU A 94 -7.38 16.26 -12.41
C GLU A 94 -6.87 15.68 -13.74
N GLN A 95 -5.65 15.19 -13.77
CA GLN A 95 -5.09 14.50 -14.93
C GLN A 95 -5.94 13.29 -15.34
N PHE A 96 -6.37 12.48 -14.38
CA PHE A 96 -7.24 11.34 -14.65
C PHE A 96 -8.57 11.77 -15.30
N LYS A 97 -9.21 12.82 -14.78
CA LYS A 97 -10.45 13.37 -15.36
C LYS A 97 -10.25 13.91 -16.78
N GLU A 98 -9.13 14.58 -17.04
CA GLU A 98 -8.79 15.05 -18.39
C GLU A 98 -8.62 13.89 -19.38
N LEU A 99 -7.94 12.82 -18.96
CA LEU A 99 -7.77 11.62 -19.76
C LEU A 99 -9.11 10.92 -20.01
N GLU A 100 -9.96 10.84 -19.02
CA GLU A 100 -11.31 10.25 -19.13
C GLU A 100 -12.18 11.04 -20.11
N GLN A 101 -12.13 12.38 -20.06
CA GLN A 101 -12.82 13.24 -21.02
C GLN A 101 -12.27 13.06 -22.46
N LYS A 102 -10.98 12.93 -22.64
CA LYS A 102 -10.36 12.63 -23.94
C LYS A 102 -10.83 11.28 -24.49
N MET A 103 -10.96 10.27 -23.63
CA MET A 103 -11.47 8.95 -24.03
C MET A 103 -12.95 8.94 -24.45
N SER A 104 -13.78 9.83 -23.89
CA SER A 104 -15.20 9.94 -24.25
C SER A 104 -15.44 10.60 -25.60
N ASN A 105 -14.49 11.37 -26.10
CA ASN A 105 -14.56 12.06 -27.41
C ASN A 105 -14.02 11.13 -28.49
N ASN A 106 -14.87 10.28 -29.10
CA ASN A 106 -14.68 9.45 -30.31
C ASN A 106 -13.23 9.23 -30.82
N MET A 107 -12.39 8.66 -29.97
CA MET A 107 -11.00 8.35 -30.32
C MET A 107 -10.84 6.98 -30.94
N ASP A 108 -9.84 6.82 -31.80
CA ASP A 108 -9.49 5.56 -32.46
C ASP A 108 -9.02 4.52 -31.43
N ILE A 109 -9.21 3.23 -31.72
CA ILE A 109 -8.94 2.10 -30.81
C ILE A 109 -7.49 2.08 -30.33
N THR A 110 -6.55 2.54 -31.17
CA THR A 110 -5.12 2.58 -30.86
C THR A 110 -4.78 3.63 -29.81
N GLU A 111 -5.40 4.80 -29.89
CA GLU A 111 -5.24 5.90 -28.96
C GLU A 111 -5.90 5.58 -27.60
N LYS A 112 -7.05 4.89 -27.59
CA LYS A 112 -7.69 4.39 -26.36
C LYS A 112 -6.78 3.46 -25.56
N LYS A 113 -6.03 2.58 -26.23
CA LYS A 113 -5.10 1.65 -25.55
C LYS A 113 -3.90 2.37 -24.91
N SER A 114 -3.39 3.45 -25.52
CA SER A 114 -2.30 4.24 -24.94
C SER A 114 -2.75 5.02 -23.70
N LEU A 115 -3.93 5.66 -23.76
CA LEU A 115 -4.53 6.39 -22.64
C LEU A 115 -4.87 5.49 -21.45
N LEU A 116 -5.37 4.28 -21.70
CA LEU A 116 -5.61 3.29 -20.64
C LEU A 116 -4.33 2.91 -19.90
N LYS A 117 -3.19 2.86 -20.58
CA LYS A 117 -1.90 2.64 -19.91
C LYS A 117 -1.50 3.82 -19.02
N GLU A 118 -1.71 5.05 -19.47
CA GLU A 118 -1.42 6.25 -18.67
C GLU A 118 -2.32 6.34 -17.43
N MET A 119 -3.61 6.04 -17.57
CA MET A 119 -4.57 6.02 -16.44
C MET A 119 -4.20 4.98 -15.37
N ASN A 120 -3.60 3.86 -15.73
CA ASN A 120 -3.17 2.82 -14.79
C ASN A 120 -1.85 3.17 -14.05
N ILE A 121 -1.16 4.22 -14.43
CA ILE A 121 0.08 4.71 -13.81
C ILE A 121 -0.22 5.82 -12.78
N LEU A 122 -1.35 6.52 -12.88
CA LEU A 122 -1.83 7.56 -11.97
C LEU A 122 -2.55 6.99 -10.76
#